data_c3bd67048f8fd84f734fc96289d86734
#
_entry.id   c3bd67048f8fd84f734fc96289d86734
#
_cell.length_a   1.000
_cell.length_b   1.000
_cell.length_c   1.000
_cell.angle_alpha   90.00
_cell.angle_beta   90.00
_cell.angle_gamma   90.00
#
_symmetry.space_group_name_H-M   'P 1'
#
loop_
_entity.id
_entity.type
_entity.pdbx_description
1 polymer ?
#
loop_
_entity_poly.entity_id
_entity_poly.type
_entity_poly.pdbx_seq_one_letter_code
_entity_poly.pdbx_strand_id
1 'polypeptide(L)'
;MLVSAIIGILIGIVAGLIPGFGIFTSLIVLYPFLLKLDPINMLSLYVGLASATQFSGSVSAIIYGVPGEQSSIPAVTEGHKLFRLGQGDLAISGSAIGSFFGSFLTVLFVYALFPYVENVMYLFNSLSQLIILLMVGMFLILSGNIIINILMCAFAYFLGSIGTHSYHHEGTFLTFGNADLTTGIPMFPVVLALFIIPQLYQAYKIRNTKISVEQYKFDVLLHFKNFFKHWRSSIRGTVLGFFGGLVPGLSTTLSSTLSYTVEKRIEKDYKPGSMKCLIASETANNSGSFSMLIPLLILGIPIVPSEALLYDINASKGFIFGASTFDIQIFYVVVFVLMLANFVSLIMCWPFAKYVAIINNVDKRIVNGLILCVLFSIMLYIGSYTWQSLYYLVIFVALLPVAFLVRNENTLPLIFVFLVQDRLETLFYRMPMLFGVN
;
A
#
# COMPACT_ATOMS: atom_id res chain seq x y z
N MET A 1 -7.46 7.85 18.45
CA MET A 1 -6.54 8.36 17.44
C MET A 1 -5.08 8.05 17.75
N LEU A 2 -4.44 8.64 18.76
CA LEU A 2 -3.00 8.45 19.04
C LEU A 2 -2.61 6.98 19.27
N VAL A 3 -3.40 6.24 20.05
CA VAL A 3 -3.15 4.80 20.30
C VAL A 3 -3.20 4.00 18.99
N SER A 4 -4.20 4.24 18.13
CA SER A 4 -4.32 3.57 16.82
C SER A 4 -3.14 3.92 15.91
N ALA A 5 -2.70 5.18 15.90
CA ALA A 5 -1.52 5.61 15.16
C ALA A 5 -0.25 4.87 15.63
N ILE A 6 0.00 4.82 16.94
CA ILE A 6 1.16 4.12 17.52
C ILE A 6 1.12 2.62 17.20
N ILE A 7 -0.05 1.98 17.33
CA ILE A 7 -0.21 0.57 16.96
C ILE A 7 0.08 0.38 15.48
N GLY A 8 -0.46 1.24 14.60
CA GLY A 8 -0.18 1.22 13.17
C GLY A 8 1.33 1.34 12.87
N ILE A 9 2.01 2.31 13.50
CA ILE A 9 3.46 2.51 13.34
C ILE A 9 4.25 1.26 13.76
N LEU A 10 3.95 0.70 14.93
CA LEU A 10 4.67 -0.49 15.43
C LEU A 10 4.47 -1.70 14.51
N ILE A 11 3.23 -1.95 14.08
CA ILE A 11 2.93 -3.03 13.14
C ILE A 11 3.59 -2.75 11.79
N GLY A 12 3.54 -1.52 11.29
CA GLY A 12 4.16 -1.13 10.04
C GLY A 12 5.69 -1.34 10.04
N ILE A 13 6.35 -1.01 11.14
CA ILE A 13 7.79 -1.28 11.31
C ILE A 13 8.07 -2.79 11.14
N VAL A 14 7.30 -3.65 11.80
CA VAL A 14 7.49 -5.11 11.70
C VAL A 14 7.15 -5.61 10.31
N ALA A 15 6.04 -5.14 9.73
CA ALA A 15 5.54 -5.57 8.44
C ALA A 15 6.54 -5.33 7.30
N GLY A 16 7.12 -4.14 7.22
CA GLY A 16 8.08 -3.82 6.16
C GLY A 16 9.41 -4.59 6.25
N LEU A 17 9.74 -5.16 7.43
CA LEU A 17 10.91 -6.02 7.58
C LEU A 17 10.69 -7.43 7.02
N ILE A 18 9.45 -7.85 6.89
CA ILE A 18 9.09 -9.18 6.39
C ILE A 18 8.85 -9.06 4.88
N PRO A 19 9.74 -9.58 4.02
CA PRO A 19 9.56 -9.51 2.58
C PRO A 19 8.22 -10.11 2.15
N GLY A 20 7.43 -9.34 1.36
CA GLY A 20 6.12 -9.76 0.89
C GLY A 20 4.97 -9.57 1.90
N PHE A 21 5.24 -9.00 3.08
CA PHE A 21 4.23 -8.72 4.11
C PHE A 21 3.87 -7.23 4.17
N GLY A 22 3.68 -6.59 3.04
CA GLY A 22 3.45 -5.16 2.94
C GLY A 22 2.16 -4.63 3.60
N ILE A 23 1.81 -3.39 3.28
CA ILE A 23 0.69 -2.64 3.87
C ILE A 23 -0.62 -3.41 3.77
N PHE A 24 -0.95 -3.92 2.57
CA PHE A 24 -2.23 -4.59 2.32
C PHE A 24 -2.37 -5.89 3.12
N THR A 25 -1.32 -6.73 3.14
CA THR A 25 -1.30 -7.97 3.95
C THR A 25 -1.48 -7.69 5.43
N SER A 26 -0.84 -6.62 5.94
CA SER A 26 -0.99 -6.19 7.33
C SER A 26 -2.42 -5.80 7.67
N LEU A 27 -3.11 -5.08 6.77
CA LEU A 27 -4.52 -4.71 6.96
C LEU A 27 -5.43 -5.94 6.98
N ILE A 28 -5.15 -6.95 6.15
CA ILE A 28 -5.92 -8.21 6.17
C ILE A 28 -5.73 -8.95 7.49
N VAL A 29 -4.51 -8.99 8.02
CA VAL A 29 -4.27 -9.57 9.37
C VAL A 29 -4.98 -8.78 10.46
N LEU A 30 -5.11 -7.46 10.29
CA LEU A 30 -5.79 -6.59 11.24
C LEU A 30 -7.32 -6.50 11.00
N TYR A 31 -7.84 -7.13 9.96
CA TYR A 31 -9.23 -6.96 9.51
C TYR A 31 -10.29 -7.03 10.63
N PRO A 32 -10.27 -8.03 11.55
CA PRO A 32 -11.26 -8.10 12.64
C PRO A 32 -11.19 -6.91 13.60
N PHE A 33 -9.99 -6.34 13.78
CA PHE A 33 -9.78 -5.15 14.62
C PHE A 33 -10.27 -3.90 13.90
N LEU A 34 -10.01 -3.80 12.58
CA LEU A 34 -10.48 -2.69 11.75
C LEU A 34 -11.99 -2.58 11.76
N LEU A 35 -12.70 -3.69 11.75
CA LEU A 35 -14.16 -3.71 11.85
C LEU A 35 -14.70 -3.06 13.14
N LYS A 36 -13.91 -3.00 14.21
CA LYS A 36 -14.29 -2.42 15.52
C LYS A 36 -13.89 -0.95 15.67
N LEU A 37 -13.01 -0.44 14.83
CA LEU A 37 -12.52 0.93 14.90
C LEU A 37 -13.51 1.90 14.24
N ASP A 38 -13.65 3.10 14.79
CA ASP A 38 -14.28 4.21 14.07
C ASP A 38 -13.41 4.70 12.90
N PRO A 39 -13.96 5.46 11.94
CA PRO A 39 -13.26 5.86 10.74
C PRO A 39 -11.94 6.63 10.99
N ILE A 40 -11.91 7.51 11.99
CA ILE A 40 -10.72 8.33 12.30
C ILE A 40 -9.61 7.45 12.91
N ASN A 41 -9.97 6.55 13.82
CA ASN A 41 -9.01 5.61 14.40
C ASN A 41 -8.49 4.63 13.35
N MET A 42 -9.32 4.18 12.43
CA MET A 42 -8.93 3.31 11.33
C MET A 42 -7.98 4.02 10.37
N LEU A 43 -8.29 5.24 9.98
CA LEU A 43 -7.42 6.07 9.13
C LEU A 43 -6.07 6.34 9.80
N SER A 44 -6.09 6.65 11.11
CA SER A 44 -4.86 6.86 11.89
C SER A 44 -3.97 5.62 11.94
N LEU A 45 -4.57 4.44 12.15
CA LEU A 45 -3.86 3.17 12.10
C LEU A 45 -3.27 2.94 10.71
N TYR A 46 -4.07 3.16 9.65
CA TYR A 46 -3.64 2.96 8.27
C TYR A 46 -2.46 3.86 7.90
N VAL A 47 -2.55 5.16 8.16
CA VAL A 47 -1.49 6.13 7.82
C VAL A 47 -0.19 5.81 8.57
N GLY A 48 -0.30 5.48 9.87
CA GLY A 48 0.85 5.08 10.68
C GLY A 48 1.51 3.82 10.17
N LEU A 49 0.71 2.80 9.85
CA LEU A 49 1.16 1.52 9.30
C LEU A 49 1.81 1.73 7.93
N ALA A 50 1.17 2.44 7.02
CA ALA A 50 1.66 2.65 5.67
C ALA A 50 3.01 3.38 5.67
N SER A 51 3.12 4.50 6.40
CA SER A 51 4.35 5.27 6.48
C SER A 51 5.51 4.48 7.11
N ALA A 52 5.25 3.77 8.19
CA ALA A 52 6.28 2.97 8.88
C ALA A 52 6.72 1.74 8.07
N THR A 53 5.80 1.10 7.35
CA THR A 53 6.11 -0.05 6.46
C THR A 53 7.03 0.36 5.33
N GLN A 54 6.85 1.54 4.75
CA GLN A 54 7.71 2.04 3.67
C GLN A 54 9.16 2.22 4.14
N PHE A 55 9.35 2.86 5.29
CA PHE A 55 10.68 3.02 5.86
C PHE A 55 11.35 1.68 6.19
N SER A 56 10.66 0.81 6.92
CA SER A 56 11.22 -0.50 7.33
C SER A 56 11.46 -1.41 6.12
N GLY A 57 10.65 -1.29 5.06
CA GLY A 57 10.85 -1.96 3.78
C GLY A 57 12.13 -1.53 3.08
N SER A 58 12.47 -0.24 3.14
CA SER A 58 13.74 0.29 2.61
C SER A 58 14.93 -0.18 3.44
N VAL A 59 14.80 -0.26 4.78
CA VAL A 59 15.87 -0.85 5.64
C VAL A 59 16.12 -2.31 5.27
N SER A 60 15.07 -3.10 5.05
CA SER A 60 15.19 -4.48 4.56
C SER A 60 15.89 -4.53 3.20
N ALA A 61 15.52 -3.67 2.27
CA ALA A 61 16.14 -3.56 0.94
C ALA A 61 17.65 -3.24 1.02
N ILE A 62 18.03 -2.30 1.88
CA ILE A 62 19.42 -1.88 2.08
C ILE A 62 20.25 -3.02 2.69
N ILE A 63 19.78 -3.63 3.76
CA ILE A 63 20.55 -4.64 4.49
C ILE A 63 20.61 -5.97 3.74
N TYR A 64 19.47 -6.46 3.24
CA TYR A 64 19.37 -7.80 2.67
C TYR A 64 19.36 -7.85 1.14
N GLY A 65 19.23 -6.71 0.46
CA GLY A 65 19.03 -6.69 -0.98
C GLY A 65 17.70 -7.30 -1.42
N VAL A 66 16.71 -7.31 -0.53
CA VAL A 66 15.36 -7.81 -0.79
C VAL A 66 14.36 -6.74 -0.38
N PRO A 67 13.53 -6.24 -1.30
CA PRO A 67 12.59 -5.18 -0.98
C PRO A 67 11.53 -5.69 0.01
N GLY A 68 11.30 -4.96 1.09
CA GLY A 68 10.17 -5.21 1.99
C GLY A 68 8.85 -4.76 1.36
N GLU A 69 8.91 -3.65 0.63
CA GLU A 69 7.84 -3.08 -0.20
C GLU A 69 8.32 -2.90 -1.63
N GLN A 70 7.41 -2.95 -2.61
CA GLN A 70 7.78 -2.78 -4.03
C GLN A 70 8.40 -1.41 -4.32
N SER A 71 7.99 -0.38 -3.59
CA SER A 71 8.53 0.98 -3.69
C SER A 71 10.00 1.09 -3.28
N SER A 72 10.54 0.12 -2.51
CA SER A 72 11.94 0.10 -2.08
C SER A 72 12.90 -0.63 -3.05
N ILE A 73 12.45 -0.97 -4.28
CA ILE A 73 13.31 -1.58 -5.30
C ILE A 73 14.57 -0.75 -5.61
N PRO A 74 14.53 0.60 -5.74
CA PRO A 74 15.74 1.39 -5.91
C PRO A 74 16.73 1.27 -4.74
N ALA A 75 16.23 1.09 -3.51
CA ALA A 75 17.06 0.87 -2.33
C ALA A 75 17.81 -0.47 -2.38
N VAL A 76 17.27 -1.48 -3.07
CA VAL A 76 18.01 -2.71 -3.37
C VAL A 76 19.20 -2.43 -4.27
N THR A 77 19.02 -1.63 -5.31
CA THR A 77 20.09 -1.34 -6.29
C THR A 77 21.17 -0.47 -5.70
N GLU A 78 20.78 0.62 -5.03
CA GLU A 78 21.69 1.64 -4.55
C GLU A 78 22.10 1.42 -3.10
N GLY A 79 21.13 1.24 -2.23
CA GLY A 79 21.34 1.13 -0.79
C GLY A 79 22.07 -0.15 -0.39
N HIS A 80 21.67 -1.31 -0.96
CA HIS A 80 22.38 -2.57 -0.69
C HIS A 80 23.82 -2.56 -1.22
N LYS A 81 24.06 -1.89 -2.35
CA LYS A 81 25.42 -1.71 -2.84
C LYS A 81 26.27 -0.86 -1.90
N LEU A 82 25.71 0.25 -1.38
CA LEU A 82 26.37 1.07 -0.35
C LEU A 82 26.64 0.26 0.92
N PHE A 83 25.66 -0.53 1.37
CA PHE A 83 25.83 -1.43 2.50
C PHE A 83 27.03 -2.38 2.31
N ARG A 84 27.14 -3.01 1.14
CA ARG A 84 28.26 -3.91 0.80
C ARG A 84 29.60 -3.21 0.67
N LEU A 85 29.60 -1.90 0.47
CA LEU A 85 30.80 -1.04 0.46
C LEU A 85 31.17 -0.52 1.88
N GLY A 86 30.49 -1.00 2.93
CA GLY A 86 30.72 -0.56 4.32
C GLY A 86 30.11 0.81 4.65
N GLN A 87 29.20 1.33 3.81
CA GLN A 87 28.50 2.60 3.99
C GLN A 87 27.00 2.39 4.32
N GLY A 88 26.69 1.31 5.00
CA GLY A 88 25.30 0.93 5.31
C GLY A 88 24.61 1.92 6.26
N ASP A 89 25.35 2.48 7.21
CA ASP A 89 24.88 3.53 8.12
C ASP A 89 24.45 4.80 7.36
N LEU A 90 25.25 5.24 6.39
CA LEU A 90 24.93 6.38 5.51
C LEU A 90 23.73 6.08 4.61
N ALA A 91 23.61 4.85 4.12
CA ALA A 91 22.47 4.45 3.28
C ALA A 91 21.17 4.43 4.07
N ILE A 92 21.14 3.80 5.27
CA ILE A 92 19.95 3.72 6.13
C ILE A 92 19.54 5.11 6.62
N SER A 93 20.50 5.92 7.06
CA SER A 93 20.21 7.28 7.51
C SER A 93 19.77 8.19 6.36
N GLY A 94 20.40 8.05 5.19
CA GLY A 94 20.00 8.78 3.98
C GLY A 94 18.57 8.45 3.55
N SER A 95 18.17 7.17 3.62
CA SER A 95 16.79 6.72 3.41
C SER A 95 15.84 7.34 4.44
N ALA A 96 16.14 7.23 5.74
CA ALA A 96 15.29 7.76 6.81
C ALA A 96 15.10 9.28 6.76
N ILE A 97 16.20 10.02 6.56
CA ILE A 97 16.16 11.48 6.45
C ILE A 97 15.42 11.87 5.17
N GLY A 98 15.67 11.17 4.04
CA GLY A 98 14.99 11.38 2.77
C GLY A 98 13.48 11.16 2.92
N SER A 99 13.05 10.09 3.56
CA SER A 99 11.65 9.77 3.84
C SER A 99 10.98 10.87 4.67
N PHE A 100 11.64 11.32 5.74
CA PHE A 100 11.13 12.41 6.58
C PHE A 100 10.98 13.71 5.79
N PHE A 101 12.01 14.12 5.05
CA PHE A 101 11.97 15.35 4.26
C PHE A 101 10.96 15.28 3.12
N GLY A 102 10.82 14.12 2.45
CA GLY A 102 9.82 13.90 1.41
C GLY A 102 8.41 14.13 1.93
N SER A 103 8.06 13.51 3.05
CA SER A 103 6.77 13.71 3.72
C SER A 103 6.59 15.15 4.18
N PHE A 104 7.60 15.74 4.83
CA PHE A 104 7.54 17.10 5.37
C PHE A 104 7.31 18.15 4.27
N LEU A 105 8.10 18.11 3.20
CA LEU A 105 7.93 19.03 2.08
C LEU A 105 6.59 18.85 1.37
N THR A 106 6.11 17.61 1.26
CA THR A 106 4.80 17.33 0.68
C THR A 106 3.67 17.89 1.54
N VAL A 107 3.76 17.73 2.87
CA VAL A 107 2.80 18.34 3.81
C VAL A 107 2.77 19.86 3.65
N LEU A 108 3.92 20.52 3.59
CA LEU A 108 3.97 21.97 3.36
C LEU A 108 3.33 22.37 2.03
N PHE A 109 3.59 21.60 0.97
CA PHE A 109 3.03 21.88 -0.34
C PHE A 109 1.51 21.68 -0.36
N VAL A 110 1.02 20.59 0.21
CA VAL A 110 -0.44 20.32 0.32
C VAL A 110 -1.11 21.36 1.20
N TYR A 111 -0.50 21.76 2.31
CA TYR A 111 -1.02 22.82 3.16
C TYR A 111 -1.14 24.16 2.41
N ALA A 112 -0.16 24.51 1.59
CA ALA A 112 -0.21 25.70 0.75
C ALA A 112 -1.29 25.64 -0.34
N LEU A 113 -1.61 24.44 -0.85
CA LEU A 113 -2.68 24.20 -1.83
C LEU A 113 -4.06 24.05 -1.19
N PHE A 114 -4.14 23.83 0.12
CA PHE A 114 -5.38 23.52 0.82
C PHE A 114 -6.51 24.53 0.57
N PRO A 115 -6.28 25.86 0.55
CA PRO A 115 -7.32 26.85 0.24
C PRO A 115 -7.99 26.68 -1.14
N TYR A 116 -7.31 25.97 -2.05
CA TYR A 116 -7.82 25.75 -3.42
C TYR A 116 -8.52 24.40 -3.58
N VAL A 117 -8.52 23.55 -2.53
CA VAL A 117 -9.07 22.20 -2.58
C VAL A 117 -10.56 22.21 -2.92
N GLU A 118 -11.35 23.11 -2.32
CA GLU A 118 -12.78 23.23 -2.61
C GLU A 118 -13.04 23.48 -4.10
N ASN A 119 -12.27 24.38 -4.73
CA ASN A 119 -12.40 24.68 -6.16
C ASN A 119 -12.09 23.46 -7.04
N VAL A 120 -11.14 22.63 -6.59
CA VAL A 120 -10.76 21.41 -7.30
C VAL A 120 -11.84 20.33 -7.13
N MET A 121 -12.46 20.23 -5.94
CA MET A 121 -13.49 19.23 -5.66
C MET A 121 -14.70 19.35 -6.59
N TYR A 122 -15.11 20.56 -6.96
CA TYR A 122 -16.22 20.78 -7.90
C TYR A 122 -15.97 20.25 -9.31
N LEU A 123 -14.72 20.05 -9.70
CA LEU A 123 -14.35 19.49 -11.00
C LEU A 123 -14.57 17.96 -11.09
N PHE A 124 -14.70 17.30 -9.93
CA PHE A 124 -14.79 15.84 -9.84
C PHE A 124 -16.24 15.39 -9.62
N ASN A 125 -16.94 15.19 -10.72
CA ASN A 125 -18.25 14.56 -10.77
C ASN A 125 -18.14 13.01 -10.89
N SER A 126 -19.28 12.32 -10.94
CA SER A 126 -19.29 10.85 -11.08
C SER A 126 -18.56 10.34 -12.34
N LEU A 127 -18.60 11.11 -13.45
CA LEU A 127 -17.87 10.77 -14.66
C LEU A 127 -16.35 10.84 -14.45
N SER A 128 -15.86 11.89 -13.81
CA SER A 128 -14.44 12.03 -13.49
C SER A 128 -13.96 10.90 -12.59
N GLN A 129 -14.77 10.53 -11.58
CA GLN A 129 -14.47 9.41 -10.69
C GLN A 129 -14.38 8.08 -11.44
N LEU A 130 -15.33 7.82 -12.35
CA LEU A 130 -15.31 6.63 -13.20
C LEU A 130 -14.05 6.58 -14.08
N ILE A 131 -13.73 7.69 -14.75
CA ILE A 131 -12.52 7.79 -15.58
C ILE A 131 -11.26 7.48 -14.76
N ILE A 132 -11.16 8.04 -13.54
CA ILE A 132 -10.01 7.78 -12.66
C ILE A 132 -9.91 6.30 -12.31
N LEU A 133 -11.01 5.64 -11.90
CA LEU A 133 -11.00 4.21 -11.57
C LEU A 133 -10.64 3.35 -12.79
N LEU A 134 -11.15 3.68 -13.98
CA LEU A 134 -10.78 3.00 -15.21
C LEU A 134 -9.29 3.20 -15.55
N MET A 135 -8.75 4.40 -15.32
CA MET A 135 -7.31 4.66 -15.49
C MET A 135 -6.48 3.80 -14.52
N VAL A 136 -6.88 3.70 -13.25
CA VAL A 136 -6.21 2.80 -12.28
C VAL A 136 -6.20 1.36 -12.81
N GLY A 137 -7.36 0.85 -13.22
CA GLY A 137 -7.48 -0.48 -13.80
C GLY A 137 -6.58 -0.67 -15.02
N MET A 138 -6.55 0.30 -15.92
CA MET A 138 -5.69 0.28 -17.11
C MET A 138 -4.20 0.24 -16.74
N PHE A 139 -3.75 1.08 -15.81
CA PHE A 139 -2.34 1.05 -15.35
C PHE A 139 -1.97 -0.26 -14.68
N LEU A 140 -2.87 -0.84 -13.87
CA LEU A 140 -2.65 -2.14 -13.27
C LEU A 140 -2.58 -3.25 -14.32
N ILE A 141 -3.42 -3.22 -15.36
CA ILE A 141 -3.35 -4.16 -16.48
C ILE A 141 -1.99 -4.04 -17.21
N LEU A 142 -1.51 -2.83 -17.42
CA LEU A 142 -0.23 -2.56 -18.10
C LEU A 142 1.01 -2.86 -17.23
N SER A 143 0.85 -3.10 -15.92
CA SER A 143 1.97 -3.31 -14.98
C SER A 143 2.67 -4.68 -15.09
N GLY A 144 2.22 -5.58 -15.97
CA GLY A 144 2.78 -6.92 -16.13
C GLY A 144 2.39 -7.56 -17.46
N ASN A 145 2.10 -8.85 -17.45
CA ASN A 145 1.57 -9.54 -18.63
C ASN A 145 0.13 -9.10 -18.89
N ILE A 146 -0.08 -8.31 -19.94
CA ILE A 146 -1.36 -7.67 -20.25
C ILE A 146 -2.50 -8.72 -20.37
N ILE A 147 -2.25 -9.84 -21.06
CA ILE A 147 -3.27 -10.88 -21.26
C ILE A 147 -3.68 -11.50 -19.92
N ILE A 148 -2.70 -11.85 -19.10
CA ILE A 148 -2.97 -12.45 -17.78
C ILE A 148 -3.68 -11.44 -16.89
N ASN A 149 -3.26 -10.18 -16.89
CA ASN A 149 -3.89 -9.13 -16.10
C ASN A 149 -5.33 -8.86 -16.53
N ILE A 150 -5.64 -8.86 -17.84
CA ILE A 150 -7.02 -8.76 -18.35
C ILE A 150 -7.86 -9.94 -17.86
N LEU A 151 -7.35 -11.17 -17.97
CA LEU A 151 -8.08 -12.36 -17.50
C LEU A 151 -8.31 -12.32 -15.99
N MET A 152 -7.32 -11.86 -15.22
CA MET A 152 -7.47 -11.67 -13.76
C MET A 152 -8.51 -10.61 -13.43
N CYS A 153 -8.53 -9.48 -14.13
CA CYS A 153 -9.53 -8.42 -13.94
C CYS A 153 -10.95 -8.92 -14.30
N ALA A 154 -11.09 -9.64 -15.43
CA ALA A 154 -12.37 -10.22 -15.83
C ALA A 154 -12.88 -11.25 -14.82
N PHE A 155 -12.00 -12.09 -14.30
CA PHE A 155 -12.32 -13.06 -13.26
C PHE A 155 -12.72 -12.38 -11.95
N ALA A 156 -11.98 -11.33 -11.56
CA ALA A 156 -12.28 -10.56 -10.35
C ALA A 156 -13.64 -9.84 -10.46
N TYR A 157 -13.92 -9.23 -11.61
CA TYR A 157 -15.20 -8.61 -11.90
C TYR A 157 -16.34 -9.63 -11.83
N PHE A 158 -16.15 -10.81 -12.44
CA PHE A 158 -17.12 -11.90 -12.38
C PHE A 158 -17.39 -12.35 -10.93
N LEU A 159 -16.35 -12.53 -10.11
CA LEU A 159 -16.51 -12.88 -8.69
C LEU A 159 -17.26 -11.79 -7.91
N GLY A 160 -16.93 -10.52 -8.16
CA GLY A 160 -17.58 -9.40 -7.50
C GLY A 160 -19.06 -9.23 -7.92
N SER A 161 -19.42 -9.65 -9.13
CA SER A 161 -20.79 -9.55 -9.64
C SER A 161 -21.75 -10.61 -9.05
N ILE A 162 -21.26 -11.59 -8.29
CA ILE A 162 -22.12 -12.59 -7.66
C ILE A 162 -22.83 -11.97 -6.45
N GLY A 163 -24.17 -12.10 -6.39
CA GLY A 163 -24.96 -11.62 -5.26
C GLY A 163 -26.04 -10.62 -5.65
N THR A 164 -26.47 -9.83 -4.68
CA THR A 164 -27.46 -8.76 -4.86
C THR A 164 -26.74 -7.44 -4.98
N HIS A 165 -26.93 -6.76 -6.10
CA HIS A 165 -26.36 -5.42 -6.34
C HIS A 165 -27.44 -4.36 -6.14
N SER A 166 -27.07 -3.26 -5.47
CA SER A 166 -27.98 -2.15 -5.13
C SER A 166 -28.63 -1.49 -6.35
N TYR A 167 -28.12 -1.77 -7.56
CA TYR A 167 -28.55 -1.14 -8.82
C TYR A 167 -29.34 -2.06 -9.73
N HIS A 168 -29.33 -3.36 -9.50
CA HIS A 168 -30.19 -4.29 -10.20
C HIS A 168 -31.51 -4.42 -9.42
N HIS A 169 -32.53 -3.67 -9.83
CA HIS A 169 -33.87 -3.73 -9.22
C HIS A 169 -34.56 -5.09 -9.34
N GLU A 170 -34.01 -6.03 -10.11
CA GLU A 170 -34.65 -7.29 -10.45
C GLU A 170 -33.78 -8.51 -10.15
N GLY A 171 -33.39 -8.69 -8.88
CA GLY A 171 -32.94 -10.00 -8.45
C GLY A 171 -31.45 -10.17 -8.16
N THR A 172 -31.11 -11.38 -7.81
CA THR A 172 -29.78 -11.84 -7.44
C THR A 172 -29.08 -12.44 -8.66
N PHE A 173 -27.82 -12.09 -8.90
CA PHE A 173 -27.03 -12.64 -10.00
C PHE A 173 -26.21 -13.84 -9.53
N LEU A 174 -26.30 -14.98 -10.24
CA LEU A 174 -25.52 -16.21 -9.99
C LEU A 174 -25.58 -16.74 -8.55
N THR A 175 -26.67 -16.53 -7.84
CA THR A 175 -26.84 -17.06 -6.47
C THR A 175 -27.37 -18.50 -6.45
N PHE A 176 -27.88 -19.00 -7.58
CA PHE A 176 -28.43 -20.37 -7.71
C PHE A 176 -29.45 -20.75 -6.63
N GLY A 177 -30.16 -19.76 -6.08
CA GLY A 177 -31.10 -19.95 -4.96
C GLY A 177 -30.45 -20.14 -3.58
N ASN A 178 -29.12 -19.97 -3.47
CA ASN A 178 -28.44 -20.05 -2.20
C ASN A 178 -28.45 -18.70 -1.48
N ALA A 179 -29.03 -18.69 -0.26
CA ALA A 179 -29.14 -17.48 0.55
C ALA A 179 -27.77 -16.88 0.95
N ASP A 180 -26.75 -17.70 1.15
CA ASP A 180 -25.39 -17.22 1.51
C ASP A 180 -24.73 -16.44 0.36
N LEU A 181 -25.06 -16.78 -0.90
CA LEU A 181 -24.55 -16.07 -2.08
C LEU A 181 -25.31 -14.75 -2.36
N THR A 182 -26.45 -14.50 -1.73
CA THR A 182 -27.21 -13.25 -1.94
C THR A 182 -26.45 -12.02 -1.43
N THR A 183 -25.63 -12.19 -0.39
CA THR A 183 -24.77 -11.13 0.15
C THR A 183 -23.45 -10.94 -0.62
N GLY A 184 -23.28 -11.69 -1.73
CA GLY A 184 -22.05 -11.71 -2.51
C GLY A 184 -20.98 -12.65 -1.96
N ILE A 185 -19.87 -12.74 -2.68
CA ILE A 185 -18.71 -13.53 -2.23
C ILE A 185 -17.95 -12.73 -1.17
N PRO A 186 -17.75 -13.29 0.03
CA PRO A 186 -17.07 -12.57 1.10
C PRO A 186 -15.61 -12.27 0.73
N MET A 187 -15.20 -11.02 0.97
CA MET A 187 -13.88 -10.51 0.59
C MET A 187 -12.74 -11.30 1.22
N PHE A 188 -12.84 -11.66 2.50
CA PHE A 188 -11.72 -12.23 3.25
C PHE A 188 -11.15 -13.52 2.63
N PRO A 189 -11.94 -14.59 2.33
CA PRO A 189 -11.42 -15.79 1.69
C PRO A 189 -10.89 -15.54 0.27
N VAL A 190 -11.46 -14.60 -0.49
CA VAL A 190 -10.98 -14.22 -1.82
C VAL A 190 -9.57 -13.62 -1.74
N VAL A 191 -9.39 -12.62 -0.87
CA VAL A 191 -8.09 -11.97 -0.69
C VAL A 191 -7.06 -12.94 -0.11
N LEU A 192 -7.45 -13.79 0.82
CA LEU A 192 -6.57 -14.81 1.38
C LEU A 192 -6.07 -15.77 0.29
N ALA A 193 -6.97 -16.30 -0.54
CA ALA A 193 -6.61 -17.22 -1.60
C ALA A 193 -5.80 -16.56 -2.73
N LEU A 194 -6.33 -15.46 -3.30
CA LEU A 194 -5.84 -14.92 -4.58
C LEU A 194 -4.73 -13.87 -4.42
N PHE A 195 -4.51 -13.36 -3.22
CA PHE A 195 -3.45 -12.39 -2.97
C PHE A 195 -2.41 -12.90 -1.96
N ILE A 196 -2.84 -13.33 -0.78
CA ILE A 196 -1.90 -13.69 0.28
C ILE A 196 -1.13 -14.98 -0.07
N ILE A 197 -1.81 -16.03 -0.54
CA ILE A 197 -1.14 -17.30 -0.91
C ILE A 197 -0.06 -17.08 -1.99
N PRO A 198 -0.32 -16.38 -3.11
CA PRO A 198 0.71 -16.04 -4.09
C PRO A 198 1.90 -15.27 -3.49
N GLN A 199 1.64 -14.29 -2.64
CA GLN A 199 2.72 -13.51 -1.99
C GLN A 199 3.58 -14.35 -1.04
N LEU A 200 2.96 -15.16 -0.19
CA LEU A 200 3.70 -16.07 0.70
C LEU A 200 4.52 -17.08 -0.09
N TYR A 201 4.01 -17.54 -1.23
CA TYR A 201 4.76 -18.41 -2.14
C TYR A 201 5.98 -17.70 -2.74
N GLN A 202 5.84 -16.44 -3.17
CA GLN A 202 6.98 -15.65 -3.66
C GLN A 202 7.99 -15.38 -2.54
N ALA A 203 7.53 -15.00 -1.35
CA ALA A 203 8.39 -14.79 -0.19
C ALA A 203 9.17 -16.05 0.21
N TYR A 204 8.56 -17.25 0.08
CA TYR A 204 9.20 -18.51 0.34
C TYR A 204 10.39 -18.81 -0.60
N LYS A 205 10.34 -18.34 -1.86
CA LYS A 205 11.45 -18.52 -2.83
C LYS A 205 12.67 -17.69 -2.51
N ILE A 206 12.55 -16.64 -1.69
CA ILE A 206 13.67 -15.78 -1.34
C ILE A 206 14.58 -16.55 -0.36
N ARG A 207 15.83 -16.77 -0.76
CA ARG A 207 16.81 -17.46 0.08
C ARG A 207 17.14 -16.64 1.33
N ASN A 208 17.23 -17.31 2.48
CA ASN A 208 17.76 -16.70 3.69
C ASN A 208 19.27 -16.49 3.54
N THR A 209 19.73 -15.24 3.46
CA THR A 209 21.13 -14.89 3.57
C THR A 209 21.40 -14.49 5.02
N LYS A 210 22.25 -15.24 5.71
CA LYS A 210 22.74 -14.81 7.03
C LYS A 210 23.68 -13.64 6.83
N ILE A 211 23.32 -12.50 7.39
CA ILE A 211 24.15 -11.28 7.34
C ILE A 211 24.52 -10.94 8.78
N SER A 212 25.80 -10.76 9.04
CA SER A 212 26.28 -10.13 10.27
C SER A 212 26.16 -8.62 10.10
N VAL A 213 25.39 -7.97 10.95
CA VAL A 213 25.34 -6.51 10.99
C VAL A 213 26.46 -6.02 11.88
N GLU A 214 27.45 -5.34 11.30
CA GLU A 214 28.47 -4.64 12.06
C GLU A 214 27.83 -3.56 12.94
N GLN A 215 28.50 -3.21 14.04
CA GLN A 215 28.03 -2.13 14.91
C GLN A 215 28.18 -0.80 14.17
N TYR A 216 27.04 -0.23 13.73
CA TYR A 216 27.04 1.10 13.13
C TYR A 216 27.34 2.15 14.18
N LYS A 217 28.29 3.03 13.89
CA LYS A 217 28.56 4.22 14.68
C LYS A 217 27.52 5.29 14.31
N PHE A 218 26.78 5.73 15.31
CA PHE A 218 25.78 6.75 15.15
C PHE A 218 26.40 8.15 15.20
N ASP A 219 26.52 8.81 14.07
CA ASP A 219 26.93 10.21 13.98
C ASP A 219 25.85 11.03 13.28
N VAL A 220 24.96 11.63 14.09
CA VAL A 220 23.83 12.43 13.60
C VAL A 220 24.27 13.52 12.66
N LEU A 221 25.31 14.28 13.06
CA LEU A 221 25.76 15.43 12.32
C LEU A 221 26.33 15.04 10.95
N LEU A 222 27.12 13.96 10.90
CA LEU A 222 27.67 13.41 9.66
C LEU A 222 26.55 12.98 8.71
N HIS A 223 25.53 12.31 9.22
CA HIS A 223 24.42 11.79 8.41
C HIS A 223 23.57 12.94 7.84
N PHE A 224 23.21 13.94 8.63
CA PHE A 224 22.51 15.12 8.12
C PHE A 224 23.38 15.91 7.13
N LYS A 225 24.66 16.10 7.42
CA LYS A 225 25.59 16.76 6.49
C LYS A 225 25.68 16.01 5.15
N ASN A 226 25.72 14.68 5.18
CA ASN A 226 25.72 13.85 3.98
C ASN A 226 24.42 13.99 3.19
N PHE A 227 23.26 13.96 3.86
CA PHE A 227 21.97 14.18 3.22
C PHE A 227 21.90 15.56 2.54
N PHE A 228 22.27 16.63 3.26
CA PHE A 228 22.21 17.99 2.71
C PHE A 228 23.18 18.25 1.55
N LYS A 229 24.21 17.45 1.36
CA LYS A 229 25.00 17.49 0.10
C LYS A 229 24.14 17.12 -1.12
N HIS A 230 23.08 16.36 -0.92
CA HIS A 230 22.20 15.83 -1.97
C HIS A 230 20.79 16.44 -1.95
N TRP A 231 20.60 17.61 -1.31
CA TRP A 231 19.31 18.26 -1.13
C TRP A 231 18.53 18.47 -2.44
N ARG A 232 19.27 18.73 -3.56
CA ARG A 232 18.64 18.91 -4.89
C ARG A 232 17.99 17.61 -5.37
N SER A 233 18.59 16.47 -5.10
CA SER A 233 18.04 15.14 -5.39
C SER A 233 16.78 14.90 -4.57
N SER A 234 16.79 15.31 -3.28
CA SER A 234 15.64 15.23 -2.40
C SER A 234 14.46 16.10 -2.91
N ILE A 235 14.70 17.35 -3.31
CA ILE A 235 13.63 18.20 -3.87
C ILE A 235 13.05 17.62 -5.16
N ARG A 236 13.90 17.17 -6.09
CA ARG A 236 13.43 16.52 -7.33
C ARG A 236 12.61 15.28 -7.00
N GLY A 237 13.08 14.46 -6.06
CA GLY A 237 12.38 13.30 -5.55
C GLY A 237 11.00 13.68 -4.99
N THR A 238 10.92 14.70 -4.12
CA THR A 238 9.65 15.18 -3.57
C THR A 238 8.66 15.58 -4.66
N VAL A 239 9.10 16.39 -5.63
CA VAL A 239 8.23 16.85 -6.73
C VAL A 239 7.74 15.68 -7.58
N LEU A 240 8.64 14.80 -8.02
CA LEU A 240 8.26 13.62 -8.82
C LEU A 240 7.38 12.66 -8.02
N GLY A 241 7.66 12.50 -6.73
CA GLY A 241 6.87 11.69 -5.82
C GLY A 241 5.46 12.24 -5.63
N PHE A 242 5.34 13.55 -5.38
CA PHE A 242 4.05 14.21 -5.20
C PHE A 242 3.14 14.04 -6.43
N PHE A 243 3.64 14.41 -7.61
CA PHE A 243 2.83 14.28 -8.83
C PHE A 243 2.61 12.82 -9.23
N GLY A 244 3.61 11.95 -9.03
CA GLY A 244 3.48 10.53 -9.30
C GLY A 244 2.44 9.85 -8.39
N GLY A 245 2.38 10.23 -7.12
CA GLY A 245 1.39 9.71 -6.18
C GLY A 245 -0.04 10.16 -6.45
N LEU A 246 -0.24 11.33 -7.09
CA LEU A 246 -1.57 11.79 -7.50
C LEU A 246 -2.09 11.06 -8.74
N VAL A 247 -1.20 10.46 -9.53
CA VAL A 247 -1.62 9.77 -10.77
C VAL A 247 -2.20 8.40 -10.42
N PRO A 248 -3.47 8.16 -10.74
CA PRO A 248 -4.14 6.91 -10.45
C PRO A 248 -3.40 5.70 -11.06
N GLY A 249 -3.25 4.62 -10.30
CA GLY A 249 -2.53 3.43 -10.73
C GLY A 249 -1.00 3.55 -10.77
N LEU A 250 -0.46 4.75 -10.65
CA LEU A 250 0.95 4.99 -10.39
C LEU A 250 1.17 4.92 -8.89
N SER A 251 1.45 3.74 -8.39
CA SER A 251 1.77 3.54 -6.98
C SER A 251 3.05 4.30 -6.58
N THR A 252 3.31 4.37 -5.28
CA THR A 252 4.59 4.84 -4.73
C THR A 252 5.80 4.14 -5.37
N THR A 253 5.62 2.90 -5.84
CA THR A 253 6.62 2.13 -6.60
C THR A 253 7.03 2.85 -7.87
N LEU A 254 6.08 3.34 -8.66
CA LEU A 254 6.41 4.06 -9.88
C LEU A 254 7.01 5.42 -9.58
N SER A 255 6.49 6.16 -8.59
CA SER A 255 7.04 7.44 -8.13
C SER A 255 8.52 7.30 -7.74
N SER A 256 8.81 6.30 -6.91
CA SER A 256 10.17 5.97 -6.48
C SER A 256 11.07 5.58 -7.66
N THR A 257 10.60 4.70 -8.55
CA THR A 257 11.36 4.23 -9.71
C THR A 257 11.56 5.33 -10.76
N LEU A 258 10.57 6.19 -10.97
CA LEU A 258 10.68 7.34 -11.87
C LEU A 258 11.73 8.32 -11.35
N SER A 259 11.66 8.68 -10.08
CA SER A 259 12.64 9.57 -9.44
C SER A 259 14.05 9.00 -9.52
N TYR A 260 14.21 7.71 -9.22
CA TYR A 260 15.46 6.98 -9.40
C TYR A 260 15.99 7.09 -10.84
N THR A 261 15.13 6.84 -11.82
CA THR A 261 15.51 6.85 -13.25
C THR A 261 15.94 8.24 -13.71
N VAL A 262 15.22 9.28 -13.28
CA VAL A 262 15.56 10.67 -13.59
C VAL A 262 16.88 11.04 -12.97
N GLU A 263 17.09 10.74 -11.68
CA GLU A 263 18.34 11.08 -10.99
C GLU A 263 19.55 10.36 -11.59
N LYS A 264 19.38 9.08 -11.94
CA LYS A 264 20.40 8.29 -12.66
C LYS A 264 20.82 8.90 -13.99
N ARG A 265 19.87 9.52 -14.74
CA ARG A 265 20.19 10.21 -16.00
C ARG A 265 20.92 11.54 -15.78
N ILE A 266 20.65 12.22 -14.68
CA ILE A 266 21.27 13.49 -14.30
C ILE A 266 22.72 13.27 -13.83
N GLU A 267 22.99 12.14 -13.20
CA GLU A 267 24.32 11.81 -12.69
C GLU A 267 25.23 11.31 -13.82
N LYS A 268 26.10 12.20 -14.34
CA LYS A 268 26.94 11.95 -15.53
C LYS A 268 27.83 10.70 -15.40
N ASP A 269 28.40 10.45 -14.19
CA ASP A 269 29.28 9.34 -13.90
C ASP A 269 28.59 8.29 -13.01
N TYR A 270 27.31 8.02 -13.26
CA TYR A 270 26.54 7.10 -12.47
C TYR A 270 27.23 5.73 -12.33
N LYS A 271 27.32 5.28 -11.08
CA LYS A 271 27.70 3.92 -10.70
C LYS A 271 26.74 3.42 -9.62
N PRO A 272 26.36 2.11 -9.62
CA PRO A 272 25.56 1.54 -8.55
C PRO A 272 26.18 1.80 -7.17
N GLY A 273 25.36 2.21 -6.22
CA GLY A 273 25.76 2.73 -4.91
C GLY A 273 25.72 4.27 -4.86
N SER A 274 24.89 4.91 -5.69
CA SER A 274 24.71 6.36 -5.68
C SER A 274 23.79 6.80 -4.54
N MET A 275 24.33 7.60 -3.62
CA MET A 275 23.54 8.22 -2.54
C MET A 275 22.50 9.20 -3.09
N LYS A 276 22.77 9.87 -4.22
CA LYS A 276 21.81 10.78 -4.87
C LYS A 276 20.56 10.03 -5.34
N CYS A 277 20.78 8.90 -6.04
CA CYS A 277 19.70 8.06 -6.54
C CYS A 277 18.89 7.45 -5.39
N LEU A 278 19.55 7.01 -4.32
CA LEU A 278 18.89 6.50 -3.12
C LEU A 278 18.03 7.58 -2.46
N ILE A 279 18.58 8.75 -2.17
CA ILE A 279 17.84 9.85 -1.52
C ILE A 279 16.65 10.30 -2.40
N ALA A 280 16.85 10.44 -3.71
CA ALA A 280 15.79 10.84 -4.62
C ALA A 280 14.63 9.84 -4.62
N SER A 281 14.91 8.55 -4.68
CA SER A 281 13.88 7.51 -4.69
C SER A 281 13.14 7.40 -3.37
N GLU A 282 13.84 7.49 -2.24
CA GLU A 282 13.24 7.42 -0.89
C GLU A 282 12.37 8.65 -0.60
N THR A 283 12.84 9.82 -1.00
CA THR A 283 12.06 11.06 -0.88
C THR A 283 10.80 11.01 -1.73
N ALA A 284 10.90 10.47 -2.97
CA ALA A 284 9.75 10.30 -3.85
C ALA A 284 8.76 9.26 -3.33
N ASN A 285 9.24 8.18 -2.76
CA ASN A 285 8.42 7.15 -2.15
C ASN A 285 7.48 7.74 -1.08
N ASN A 286 8.03 8.49 -0.14
CA ASN A 286 7.27 9.05 0.97
C ASN A 286 6.41 10.25 0.56
N SER A 287 6.88 11.07 -0.36
CA SER A 287 6.08 12.13 -0.98
C SER A 287 4.88 11.56 -1.73
N GLY A 288 5.08 10.52 -2.53
CA GLY A 288 4.02 9.82 -3.26
C GLY A 288 3.02 9.13 -2.35
N SER A 289 3.48 8.56 -1.25
CA SER A 289 2.62 7.91 -0.26
C SER A 289 1.64 8.87 0.40
N PHE A 290 2.05 10.09 0.69
CA PHE A 290 1.14 11.09 1.22
C PHE A 290 0.18 11.60 0.14
N SER A 291 0.70 11.96 -1.03
CA SER A 291 -0.15 12.51 -2.10
C SER A 291 -1.17 11.49 -2.64
N MET A 292 -0.86 10.21 -2.59
CA MET A 292 -1.76 9.12 -2.95
C MET A 292 -3.05 9.10 -2.11
N LEU A 293 -2.99 9.51 -0.84
CA LEU A 293 -4.17 9.61 0.04
C LEU A 293 -5.14 10.71 -0.38
N ILE A 294 -4.70 11.72 -1.12
CA ILE A 294 -5.52 12.87 -1.49
C ILE A 294 -6.76 12.48 -2.31
N PRO A 295 -6.66 11.64 -3.36
CA PRO A 295 -7.83 11.15 -4.08
C PRO A 295 -8.82 10.39 -3.20
N LEU A 296 -8.33 9.55 -2.28
CA LEU A 296 -9.20 8.85 -1.34
C LEU A 296 -9.94 9.82 -0.43
N LEU A 297 -9.23 10.72 0.22
CA LEU A 297 -9.80 11.62 1.23
C LEU A 297 -10.74 12.66 0.63
N ILE A 298 -10.37 13.25 -0.52
CA ILE A 298 -11.11 14.35 -1.13
C ILE A 298 -12.17 13.84 -2.09
N LEU A 299 -11.87 12.82 -2.89
CA LEU A 299 -12.76 12.35 -3.96
C LEU A 299 -13.48 11.05 -3.60
N GLY A 300 -13.07 10.37 -2.53
CA GLY A 300 -13.55 9.03 -2.20
C GLY A 300 -13.12 7.97 -3.22
N ILE A 301 -11.98 8.17 -3.86
CA ILE A 301 -11.46 7.29 -4.90
C ILE A 301 -10.21 6.59 -4.38
N PRO A 302 -10.30 5.30 -4.04
CA PRO A 302 -9.12 4.52 -3.72
C PRO A 302 -8.30 4.27 -4.99
N ILE A 303 -7.00 4.49 -4.93
CA ILE A 303 -6.10 4.30 -6.07
C ILE A 303 -5.13 3.13 -5.90
N VAL A 304 -5.15 2.50 -4.73
CA VAL A 304 -4.40 1.27 -4.43
C VAL A 304 -5.26 0.28 -3.63
N PRO A 305 -4.97 -1.03 -3.66
CA PRO A 305 -5.78 -2.05 -2.97
C PRO A 305 -5.93 -1.83 -1.47
N SER A 306 -4.90 -1.32 -0.78
CA SER A 306 -4.98 -1.03 0.65
C SER A 306 -5.98 0.08 0.98
N GLU A 307 -6.10 1.08 0.11
CA GLU A 307 -7.09 2.14 0.22
C GLU A 307 -8.49 1.65 -0.13
N ALA A 308 -8.59 0.76 -1.14
CA ALA A 308 -9.87 0.15 -1.51
C ALA A 308 -10.45 -0.66 -0.35
N LEU A 309 -9.61 -1.44 0.35
CA LEU A 309 -9.99 -2.14 1.56
C LEU A 309 -10.43 -1.19 2.69
N LEU A 310 -9.65 -0.12 2.91
CA LEU A 310 -9.98 0.90 3.90
C LEU A 310 -11.32 1.58 3.59
N TYR A 311 -11.54 1.90 2.31
CA TYR A 311 -12.78 2.49 1.81
C TYR A 311 -13.96 1.55 2.05
N ASP A 312 -13.84 0.28 1.64
CA ASP A 312 -14.91 -0.72 1.76
C ASP A 312 -15.33 -0.95 3.21
N ILE A 313 -14.39 -1.13 4.13
CA ILE A 313 -14.68 -1.28 5.56
C ILE A 313 -15.40 -0.04 6.11
N ASN A 314 -14.99 1.18 5.73
CA ASN A 314 -15.65 2.39 6.22
C ASN A 314 -17.04 2.57 5.59
N ALA A 315 -17.20 2.27 4.30
CA ALA A 315 -18.48 2.32 3.59
C ALA A 315 -19.50 1.36 4.19
N SER A 316 -19.09 0.15 4.58
CA SER A 316 -19.96 -0.81 5.27
C SER A 316 -20.46 -0.32 6.64
N LYS A 317 -19.80 0.68 7.24
CA LYS A 317 -20.20 1.36 8.48
C LYS A 317 -20.98 2.65 8.24
N GLY A 318 -21.30 2.96 6.98
CA GLY A 318 -21.99 4.18 6.58
C GLY A 318 -21.10 5.43 6.49
N PHE A 319 -19.76 5.27 6.59
CA PHE A 319 -18.82 6.38 6.39
C PHE A 319 -18.18 6.29 5.01
N ILE A 320 -18.47 7.25 4.15
CA ILE A 320 -17.96 7.33 2.79
C ILE A 320 -16.93 8.47 2.71
N PHE A 321 -15.69 8.15 2.38
CA PHE A 321 -14.68 9.17 2.08
C PHE A 321 -15.11 10.01 0.87
N GLY A 322 -14.78 11.28 0.86
CA GLY A 322 -15.06 12.19 -0.25
C GLY A 322 -15.41 13.61 0.22
N ALA A 323 -15.81 14.45 -0.74
CA ALA A 323 -16.08 15.87 -0.54
C ALA A 323 -17.06 16.17 0.60
N SER A 324 -18.09 15.35 0.76
CA SER A 324 -19.13 15.56 1.79
C SER A 324 -18.68 15.22 3.22
N THR A 325 -17.64 14.41 3.36
CA THR A 325 -17.12 13.93 4.65
C THR A 325 -15.72 14.44 4.94
N PHE A 326 -15.09 15.07 3.94
CA PHE A 326 -13.76 15.65 4.12
C PHE A 326 -13.86 16.90 4.99
N ASP A 327 -13.23 16.82 6.17
CA ASP A 327 -13.08 17.92 7.11
C ASP A 327 -11.59 18.23 7.28
N ILE A 328 -11.29 19.49 7.54
CA ILE A 328 -9.94 19.95 7.87
C ILE A 328 -9.35 19.18 9.06
N GLN A 329 -10.19 18.71 9.97
CA GLN A 329 -9.76 17.89 11.10
C GLN A 329 -9.18 16.54 10.64
N ILE A 330 -9.80 15.89 9.64
CA ILE A 330 -9.27 14.64 9.05
C ILE A 330 -7.89 14.89 8.42
N PHE A 331 -7.74 16.02 7.72
CA PHE A 331 -6.45 16.41 7.16
C PHE A 331 -5.38 16.56 8.25
N TYR A 332 -5.67 17.28 9.35
CA TYR A 332 -4.73 17.43 10.45
C TYR A 332 -4.38 16.11 11.13
N VAL A 333 -5.35 15.21 11.25
CA VAL A 333 -5.11 13.85 11.78
C VAL A 333 -4.11 13.10 10.89
N VAL A 334 -4.32 13.11 9.57
CA VAL A 334 -3.43 12.43 8.61
C VAL A 334 -2.02 13.04 8.66
N VAL A 335 -1.92 14.36 8.62
CA VAL A 335 -0.63 15.06 8.70
C VAL A 335 0.09 14.75 10.00
N PHE A 336 -0.61 14.83 11.14
CA PHE A 336 -0.02 14.53 12.44
C PHE A 336 0.50 13.10 12.52
N VAL A 337 -0.31 12.11 12.11
CA VAL A 337 0.09 10.70 12.16
C VAL A 337 1.24 10.40 11.20
N LEU A 338 1.19 10.97 9.99
CA LEU A 338 2.25 10.82 9.00
C LEU A 338 3.58 11.37 9.54
N MET A 339 3.56 12.59 10.10
CA MET A 339 4.76 13.21 10.65
C MET A 339 5.28 12.46 11.88
N LEU A 340 4.37 11.97 12.74
CA LEU A 340 4.73 11.12 13.87
C LEU A 340 5.42 9.82 13.40
N ALA A 341 4.84 9.14 12.41
CA ALA A 341 5.40 7.91 11.87
C ALA A 341 6.79 8.12 11.27
N ASN A 342 6.97 9.18 10.48
CA ASN A 342 8.26 9.51 9.90
C ASN A 342 9.29 9.93 10.96
N PHE A 343 8.87 10.66 11.99
CA PHE A 343 9.74 11.03 13.10
C PHE A 343 10.19 9.81 13.91
N VAL A 344 9.26 8.90 14.23
CA VAL A 344 9.58 7.63 14.88
C VAL A 344 10.55 6.82 14.02
N SER A 345 10.29 6.72 12.72
CA SER A 345 11.16 6.03 11.76
C SER A 345 12.56 6.65 11.71
N LEU A 346 12.66 7.97 11.74
CA LEU A 346 13.93 8.69 11.79
C LEU A 346 14.72 8.39 13.06
N ILE A 347 14.08 8.32 14.23
CA ILE A 347 14.73 7.98 15.49
C ILE A 347 15.15 6.51 15.51
N MET A 348 14.28 5.63 14.97
CA MET A 348 14.48 4.18 15.00
C MET A 348 15.48 3.68 13.95
N CYS A 349 15.89 4.51 12.99
CA CYS A 349 16.73 4.05 11.87
C CYS A 349 18.10 3.47 12.29
N TRP A 350 18.62 3.88 13.44
CA TRP A 350 19.94 3.42 13.91
C TRP A 350 19.86 2.17 14.80
N PRO A 351 19.05 2.15 15.89
CA PRO A 351 18.95 0.95 16.71
C PRO A 351 18.33 -0.22 15.93
N PHE A 352 17.51 0.10 14.92
CA PHE A 352 16.70 -0.87 14.21
C PHE A 352 17.52 -1.79 13.30
N ALA A 353 18.56 -1.29 12.66
CA ALA A 353 19.44 -2.10 11.81
C ALA A 353 19.97 -3.35 12.52
N LYS A 354 20.26 -3.25 13.81
CA LYS A 354 20.69 -4.38 14.65
C LYS A 354 19.58 -5.44 14.82
N TYR A 355 18.34 -5.00 15.03
CA TYR A 355 17.21 -5.92 15.25
C TYR A 355 16.68 -6.53 13.96
N VAL A 356 16.82 -5.84 12.83
CA VAL A 356 16.46 -6.37 11.49
C VAL A 356 17.23 -7.66 11.19
N ALA A 357 18.51 -7.73 11.57
CA ALA A 357 19.31 -8.94 11.40
C ALA A 357 18.73 -10.14 12.17
N ILE A 358 18.16 -9.90 13.36
CA ILE A 358 17.55 -10.95 14.18
C ILE A 358 16.29 -11.50 13.50
N ILE A 359 15.42 -10.62 13.01
CA ILE A 359 14.15 -11.00 12.38
C ILE A 359 14.41 -11.80 11.10
N ASN A 360 15.40 -11.39 10.30
CA ASN A 360 15.68 -12.11 9.04
C ASN A 360 16.40 -13.46 9.22
N ASN A 361 17.01 -13.70 10.39
CA ASN A 361 17.58 -15.00 10.70
C ASN A 361 16.52 -16.06 11.05
N VAL A 362 15.26 -15.65 11.25
CA VAL A 362 14.14 -16.58 11.43
C VAL A 362 13.83 -17.26 10.09
N ASP A 363 13.65 -18.57 10.13
CA ASP A 363 13.27 -19.32 8.92
C ASP A 363 11.93 -18.81 8.37
N LYS A 364 11.95 -18.36 7.10
CA LYS A 364 10.76 -17.84 6.42
C LYS A 364 9.61 -18.85 6.37
N ARG A 365 9.89 -20.14 6.43
CA ARG A 365 8.86 -21.18 6.54
C ARG A 365 8.06 -21.07 7.82
N ILE A 366 8.75 -20.79 8.93
CA ILE A 366 8.11 -20.62 10.23
C ILE A 366 7.26 -19.35 10.21
N VAL A 367 7.82 -18.23 9.68
CA VAL A 367 7.10 -16.95 9.59
C VAL A 367 5.85 -17.10 8.71
N ASN A 368 5.98 -17.68 7.51
CA ASN A 368 4.85 -17.90 6.61
C ASN A 368 3.81 -18.85 7.21
N GLY A 369 4.25 -19.90 7.91
CA GLY A 369 3.36 -20.82 8.61
C GLY A 369 2.57 -20.13 9.72
N LEU A 370 3.22 -19.29 10.53
CA LEU A 370 2.56 -18.48 11.56
C LEU A 370 1.54 -17.51 10.96
N ILE A 371 1.91 -16.81 9.87
CA ILE A 371 1.00 -15.90 9.17
C ILE A 371 -0.24 -16.67 8.70
N LEU A 372 -0.07 -17.83 8.06
CA LEU A 372 -1.19 -18.66 7.62
C LEU A 372 -2.06 -19.12 8.80
N CYS A 373 -1.47 -19.59 9.89
CA CYS A 373 -2.23 -19.99 11.09
C CYS A 373 -3.06 -18.81 11.63
N VAL A 374 -2.47 -17.62 11.71
CA VAL A 374 -3.19 -16.41 12.16
C VAL A 374 -4.33 -16.09 11.21
N LEU A 375 -4.11 -16.10 9.90
CA LEU A 375 -5.14 -15.79 8.90
C LEU A 375 -6.28 -16.80 8.88
N PHE A 376 -5.98 -18.09 9.04
CA PHE A 376 -7.00 -19.12 9.20
C PHE A 376 -7.81 -18.92 10.49
N SER A 377 -7.15 -18.61 11.60
CA SER A 377 -7.85 -18.31 12.86
C SER A 377 -8.77 -17.09 12.72
N ILE A 378 -8.33 -16.07 11.98
CA ILE A 378 -9.15 -14.89 11.67
C ILE A 378 -10.35 -15.26 10.81
N MET A 379 -10.17 -16.10 9.79
CA MET A 379 -11.27 -16.58 8.94
C MET A 379 -12.34 -17.31 9.74
N LEU A 380 -11.92 -18.18 10.67
CA LEU A 380 -12.83 -18.88 11.57
C LEU A 380 -13.54 -17.90 12.52
N TYR A 381 -12.82 -16.93 13.05
CA TYR A 381 -13.39 -15.91 13.95
C TYR A 381 -14.43 -15.02 13.25
N ILE A 382 -14.17 -14.56 12.04
CA ILE A 382 -15.12 -13.76 11.24
C ILE A 382 -16.37 -14.56 10.94
N GLY A 383 -16.24 -15.84 10.61
CA GLY A 383 -17.36 -16.77 10.42
C GLY A 383 -18.02 -17.20 11.73
N SER A 384 -17.65 -16.62 12.88
CA SER A 384 -18.22 -16.88 14.21
C SER A 384 -18.23 -18.36 14.62
N TYR A 385 -17.28 -19.16 14.08
CA TYR A 385 -17.16 -20.62 14.28
C TYR A 385 -18.43 -21.38 13.92
N THR A 386 -19.25 -20.87 12.99
CA THR A 386 -20.51 -21.44 12.53
C THR A 386 -20.39 -22.02 11.12
N TRP A 387 -21.55 -22.36 10.51
CA TRP A 387 -21.66 -22.70 9.10
C TRP A 387 -20.98 -21.70 8.16
N GLN A 388 -20.97 -20.43 8.51
CA GLN A 388 -20.33 -19.37 7.74
C GLN A 388 -18.80 -19.55 7.66
N SER A 389 -18.16 -20.09 8.70
CA SER A 389 -16.74 -20.44 8.64
C SER A 389 -16.45 -21.55 7.62
N LEU A 390 -17.33 -22.55 7.54
CA LEU A 390 -17.23 -23.61 6.52
C LEU A 390 -17.44 -23.06 5.11
N TYR A 391 -18.41 -22.15 4.93
CA TYR A 391 -18.65 -21.44 3.69
C TYR A 391 -17.40 -20.66 3.22
N TYR A 392 -16.75 -19.92 4.12
CA TYR A 392 -15.48 -19.21 3.83
C TYR A 392 -14.37 -20.18 3.44
N LEU A 393 -14.27 -21.31 4.13
CA LEU A 393 -13.27 -22.35 3.80
C LEU A 393 -13.52 -22.95 2.41
N VAL A 394 -14.76 -23.22 2.05
CA VAL A 394 -15.14 -23.75 0.72
C VAL A 394 -14.73 -22.75 -0.37
N ILE A 395 -15.05 -21.45 -0.22
CA ILE A 395 -14.63 -20.42 -1.17
C ILE A 395 -13.11 -20.34 -1.27
N PHE A 396 -12.42 -20.32 -0.14
CA PHE A 396 -10.97 -20.29 -0.10
C PHE A 396 -10.36 -21.47 -0.89
N VAL A 397 -10.81 -22.68 -0.61
CA VAL A 397 -10.32 -23.91 -1.28
C VAL A 397 -10.66 -23.92 -2.77
N ALA A 398 -11.87 -23.47 -3.14
CA ALA A 398 -12.29 -23.38 -4.55
C ALA A 398 -11.43 -22.40 -5.37
N LEU A 399 -10.88 -21.36 -4.73
CA LEU A 399 -10.04 -20.37 -5.38
C LEU A 399 -8.56 -20.74 -5.41
N LEU A 400 -8.09 -21.74 -4.65
CA LEU A 400 -6.69 -22.17 -4.64
C LEU A 400 -6.13 -22.56 -6.01
N PRO A 401 -6.85 -23.27 -6.89
CA PRO A 401 -6.34 -23.57 -8.24
C PRO A 401 -5.98 -22.30 -9.02
N VAL A 402 -6.83 -21.28 -8.96
CA VAL A 402 -6.57 -19.98 -9.60
C VAL A 402 -5.36 -19.30 -8.96
N ALA A 403 -5.27 -19.31 -7.62
CA ALA A 403 -4.12 -18.78 -6.88
C ALA A 403 -2.79 -19.43 -7.34
N PHE A 404 -2.78 -20.74 -7.54
CA PHE A 404 -1.61 -21.47 -8.03
C PHE A 404 -1.27 -21.14 -9.50
N LEU A 405 -2.26 -20.89 -10.35
CA LEU A 405 -2.05 -20.44 -11.72
C LEU A 405 -1.36 -19.08 -11.77
N VAL A 406 -1.81 -18.12 -10.94
CA VAL A 406 -1.30 -16.75 -10.92
C VAL A 406 -0.18 -16.50 -9.91
N ARG A 407 0.36 -17.54 -9.25
CA ARG A 407 1.32 -17.40 -8.13
C ARG A 407 2.64 -16.68 -8.48
N ASN A 408 2.99 -16.57 -9.74
CA ASN A 408 4.19 -15.88 -10.21
C ASN A 408 3.87 -14.49 -10.77
N GLU A 409 2.61 -14.15 -10.86
CA GLU A 409 2.12 -12.89 -11.44
C GLU A 409 1.84 -11.85 -10.35
N ASN A 410 1.71 -10.61 -10.77
CA ASN A 410 1.25 -9.54 -9.89
C ASN A 410 -0.29 -9.63 -9.74
N THR A 411 -0.77 -10.03 -8.57
CA THR A 411 -2.20 -10.20 -8.31
C THR A 411 -2.91 -8.90 -7.89
N LEU A 412 -2.21 -7.76 -7.84
CA LEU A 412 -2.82 -6.47 -7.52
C LEU A 412 -3.99 -6.09 -8.45
N PRO A 413 -3.91 -6.29 -9.80
CA PRO A 413 -5.03 -6.00 -10.71
C PRO A 413 -6.31 -6.74 -10.32
N LEU A 414 -6.18 -8.03 -10.00
CA LEU A 414 -7.30 -8.89 -9.60
C LEU A 414 -7.96 -8.36 -8.32
N ILE A 415 -7.17 -8.12 -7.28
CA ILE A 415 -7.70 -7.69 -5.99
C ILE A 415 -8.29 -6.30 -6.07
N PHE A 416 -7.65 -5.38 -6.80
CA PHE A 416 -8.18 -4.02 -6.95
C PHE A 416 -9.55 -4.05 -7.62
N VAL A 417 -9.71 -4.74 -8.76
CA VAL A 417 -10.98 -4.82 -9.47
C VAL A 417 -12.06 -5.48 -8.61
N PHE A 418 -11.73 -6.54 -7.88
CA PHE A 418 -12.67 -7.18 -6.95
C PHE A 418 -13.17 -6.22 -5.86
N LEU A 419 -12.29 -5.41 -5.29
CA LEU A 419 -12.65 -4.47 -4.21
C LEU A 419 -13.43 -3.24 -4.71
N VAL A 420 -13.20 -2.79 -5.95
CA VAL A 420 -13.86 -1.58 -6.47
C VAL A 420 -15.02 -1.87 -7.41
N GLN A 421 -15.35 -3.14 -7.66
CA GLN A 421 -16.35 -3.57 -8.64
C GLN A 421 -17.72 -2.92 -8.37
N ASP A 422 -18.24 -2.98 -7.16
CA ASP A 422 -19.52 -2.35 -6.79
C ASP A 422 -19.52 -0.83 -7.01
N ARG A 423 -18.39 -0.17 -6.73
CA ARG A 423 -18.21 1.26 -7.01
C ARG A 423 -18.21 1.56 -8.51
N LEU A 424 -17.56 0.72 -9.31
CA LEU A 424 -17.56 0.85 -10.77
C LEU A 424 -18.98 0.72 -11.33
N GLU A 425 -19.72 -0.31 -10.91
CA GLU A 425 -21.13 -0.50 -11.34
C GLU A 425 -22.01 0.68 -10.94
N THR A 426 -21.87 1.16 -9.71
CA THR A 426 -22.56 2.36 -9.23
C THR A 426 -22.34 3.56 -10.15
N LEU A 427 -21.09 3.81 -10.51
CA LEU A 427 -20.72 4.95 -11.36
C LEU A 427 -21.21 4.77 -12.80
N PHE A 428 -21.14 3.56 -13.34
CA PHE A 428 -21.71 3.24 -14.66
C PHE A 428 -23.22 3.46 -14.71
N TYR A 429 -23.93 3.01 -13.68
CA TYR A 429 -25.39 3.17 -13.61
C TYR A 429 -25.81 4.65 -13.54
N ARG A 430 -25.00 5.50 -12.91
CA ARG A 430 -25.27 6.95 -12.82
C ARG A 430 -24.95 7.71 -14.11
N MET A 431 -24.23 7.11 -15.04
CA MET A 431 -23.84 7.78 -16.30
C MET A 431 -25.03 8.32 -17.11
N PRO A 432 -26.10 7.54 -17.40
CA PRO A 432 -27.25 8.04 -18.16
C PRO A 432 -27.87 9.30 -17.55
N MET A 433 -27.94 9.35 -16.21
CA MET A 433 -28.50 10.50 -15.49
C MET A 433 -27.67 11.79 -15.70
N LEU A 434 -26.35 11.66 -15.92
CA LEU A 434 -25.46 12.79 -16.19
C LEU A 434 -25.67 13.38 -17.60
N PHE A 435 -26.19 12.58 -18.51
CA PHE A 435 -26.51 13.00 -19.90
C PHE A 435 -27.99 13.30 -20.11
N GLY A 436 -28.79 13.36 -19.02
CA GLY A 436 -30.23 13.67 -19.11
C GLY A 436 -31.07 12.56 -19.76
N VAL A 437 -30.53 11.34 -19.79
CA VAL A 437 -31.24 10.14 -20.24
C VAL A 437 -31.80 9.47 -19.00
N ASN A 438 -33.14 9.55 -18.82
CA ASN A 438 -33.87 8.87 -17.76
C ASN A 438 -34.10 7.40 -18.10
#